data_46a5fee699544843cc52539dfef08568
#
_entry.id   46a5fee699544843cc52539dfef08568
#
_cell.length_a   1.000
_cell.length_b   1.000
_cell.length_c   1.000
_cell.angle_alpha   90.00
_cell.angle_beta   90.00
_cell.angle_gamma   90.00
#
_symmetry.space_group_name_H-M   'P 1'
#
loop_
_entity.id
_entity.type
_entity.pdbx_description
1 polymer ?
#
loop_
_entity_poly.entity_id
_entity_poly.type
_entity_poly.pdbx_seq_one_letter_code
_entity_poly.pdbx_strand_id
1 'polypeptide(L)'
;MPTAHRLDAGAQTVHWGYFDARLEPRLAVDSGDSVTISTVSGPREVMPPPPLAIPAALAEVQARVTPKFPGHMCTGPVAVRGAKAGQVLEVRIKAIDLAYDWGYNYSGPLTGALPDDYPTRHLMHIVLDRARMVGRMPWGLELPLRPFFGVMAVAPPAAWGSVSTLPPRKNGGNLDNKELVAGTTLYLPIHVDQALFSAMAMACKATVRCVSRPSRPGSWAPSSSSCAMIWPWSGRGPRRRHMS
;
A
#
# COMPACT_ATOMS: atom_id res chain seq x y z
N MET A 1 -23.94 -8.51 13.24
CA MET A 1 -23.77 -7.15 12.68
C MET A 1 -22.31 -6.99 12.29
N PRO A 2 -21.98 -6.25 11.23
CA PRO A 2 -20.59 -5.98 10.87
C PRO A 2 -19.84 -5.29 12.02
N THR A 3 -18.63 -5.75 12.31
CA THR A 3 -17.79 -5.22 13.37
C THR A 3 -16.71 -4.31 12.76
N ALA A 4 -16.31 -3.28 13.50
CA ALA A 4 -15.19 -2.41 13.12
C ALA A 4 -13.93 -2.83 13.89
N HIS A 5 -12.86 -3.04 13.16
CA HIS A 5 -11.55 -3.43 13.67
C HIS A 5 -10.51 -2.37 13.35
N ARG A 6 -9.36 -2.45 14.04
CA ARG A 6 -8.21 -1.61 13.78
C ARG A 6 -6.94 -2.44 13.77
N LEU A 7 -6.05 -2.18 12.81
CA LEU A 7 -4.72 -2.76 12.70
C LEU A 7 -3.71 -1.65 12.47
N ASP A 8 -2.97 -1.30 13.50
CA ASP A 8 -1.95 -0.26 13.43
C ASP A 8 -0.62 -0.81 12.93
N ALA A 9 0.11 0.01 12.17
CA ALA A 9 1.47 -0.31 11.75
C ALA A 9 2.42 -0.29 12.95
N GLY A 10 3.28 -1.27 13.04
CA GLY A 10 4.30 -1.42 14.07
C GLY A 10 5.19 -2.62 13.76
N ALA A 11 6.20 -2.86 14.58
CA ALA A 11 7.16 -3.94 14.35
C ALA A 11 6.54 -5.33 14.33
N GLN A 12 5.37 -5.52 14.96
CA GLN A 12 4.67 -6.81 15.02
C GLN A 12 3.66 -7.00 13.88
N THR A 13 3.27 -5.93 13.20
CA THR A 13 2.18 -5.94 12.21
C THR A 13 2.65 -5.61 10.80
N VAL A 14 3.91 -5.24 10.64
CA VAL A 14 4.51 -4.91 9.34
C VAL A 14 5.46 -6.02 8.90
N HIS A 15 5.32 -6.43 7.65
CA HIS A 15 6.31 -7.22 6.93
C HIS A 15 6.91 -6.38 5.81
N TRP A 16 8.24 -6.44 5.63
CA TRP A 16 8.95 -5.50 4.75
C TRP A 16 9.53 -6.20 3.52
N GLY A 17 9.08 -5.75 2.35
CA GLY A 17 9.60 -6.13 1.04
C GLY A 17 9.01 -7.40 0.43
N TYR A 18 8.13 -8.13 1.11
CA TYR A 18 7.63 -9.41 0.62
C TYR A 18 6.18 -9.70 0.99
N PHE A 19 5.55 -10.62 0.24
CA PHE A 19 4.35 -11.36 0.61
C PHE A 19 4.67 -12.83 0.70
N ASP A 20 4.04 -13.56 1.61
CA ASP A 20 4.24 -15.00 1.80
C ASP A 20 2.97 -15.63 2.39
N ALA A 21 2.58 -16.79 1.89
CA ALA A 21 1.44 -17.54 2.40
C ALA A 21 1.63 -18.08 3.84
N ARG A 22 2.87 -18.10 4.32
CA ARG A 22 3.24 -18.57 5.67
C ARG A 22 3.25 -17.46 6.72
N LEU A 23 2.95 -16.21 6.33
CA LEU A 23 2.84 -15.14 7.31
C LEU A 23 1.65 -15.38 8.23
N GLU A 24 1.90 -15.35 9.53
CA GLU A 24 0.85 -15.44 10.53
C GLU A 24 -0.04 -14.20 10.50
N PRO A 25 -1.39 -14.38 10.51
CA PRO A 25 -2.29 -13.25 10.52
C PRO A 25 -2.13 -12.40 11.79
N ARG A 26 -2.19 -11.09 11.62
CA ARG A 26 -2.13 -10.10 12.71
C ARG A 26 -3.50 -9.67 13.19
N LEU A 27 -4.51 -9.94 12.39
CA LEU A 27 -5.91 -9.71 12.69
C LEU A 27 -6.75 -10.76 11.95
N ALA A 28 -7.83 -11.23 12.57
CA ALA A 28 -8.80 -12.09 11.92
C ALA A 28 -10.19 -11.46 12.00
N VAL A 29 -10.86 -11.35 10.85
CA VAL A 29 -12.15 -10.67 10.69
C VAL A 29 -13.15 -11.56 9.98
N ASP A 30 -14.44 -11.22 10.10
CA ASP A 30 -15.52 -11.88 9.36
C ASP A 30 -15.84 -11.12 8.07
N SER A 31 -16.43 -11.83 7.10
CA SER A 31 -16.94 -11.19 5.89
C SER A 31 -17.98 -10.12 6.23
N GLY A 32 -17.80 -8.93 5.66
CA GLY A 32 -18.65 -7.77 5.95
C GLY A 32 -18.12 -6.83 7.01
N ASP A 33 -17.11 -7.24 7.79
CA ASP A 33 -16.46 -6.38 8.77
C ASP A 33 -15.71 -5.23 8.09
N SER A 34 -15.42 -4.19 8.88
CA SER A 34 -14.55 -3.09 8.44
C SER A 34 -13.25 -3.08 9.22
N VAL A 35 -12.15 -2.77 8.53
CA VAL A 35 -10.82 -2.66 9.14
C VAL A 35 -10.23 -1.29 8.83
N THR A 36 -9.83 -0.57 9.88
CA THR A 36 -8.95 0.59 9.74
C THR A 36 -7.51 0.10 9.78
N ILE A 37 -6.79 0.21 8.67
CA ILE A 37 -5.38 -0.18 8.59
C ILE A 37 -4.54 1.09 8.56
N SER A 38 -3.67 1.28 9.55
CA SER A 38 -2.63 2.30 9.45
C SER A 38 -1.38 1.73 8.79
N THR A 39 -0.68 2.57 8.04
CA THR A 39 0.49 2.16 7.28
C THR A 39 1.64 3.13 7.48
N VAL A 40 2.86 2.66 7.26
CA VAL A 40 4.09 3.46 7.29
C VAL A 40 4.85 3.29 5.98
N SER A 41 5.63 4.29 5.60
CA SER A 41 6.40 4.25 4.36
C SER A 41 7.70 5.04 4.46
N GLY A 42 8.70 4.59 3.74
CA GLY A 42 9.99 5.25 3.56
C GLY A 42 11.14 4.60 4.33
N PRO A 43 12.21 4.21 3.63
CA PRO A 43 13.44 3.79 4.27
C PRO A 43 14.13 5.00 4.93
N ARG A 44 15.14 4.76 5.77
CA ARG A 44 15.80 5.82 6.56
C ARG A 44 16.39 6.93 5.70
N GLU A 45 16.85 6.58 4.51
CA GLU A 45 17.53 7.49 3.58
C GLU A 45 16.62 8.57 2.96
N VAL A 46 15.30 8.45 3.15
CA VAL A 46 14.32 9.41 2.64
C VAL A 46 13.60 10.17 3.75
N MET A 47 14.08 10.07 5.00
CA MET A 47 13.47 10.79 6.12
C MET A 47 13.67 12.29 6.00
N PRO A 48 12.67 13.09 6.41
CA PRO A 48 12.73 14.54 6.32
C PRO A 48 13.63 15.13 7.42
N PRO A 49 14.24 16.29 7.15
CA PRO A 49 14.87 17.07 8.19
C PRO A 49 13.82 17.77 9.08
N PRO A 50 14.21 18.24 10.28
CA PRO A 50 13.38 19.13 11.06
C PRO A 50 12.90 20.34 10.24
N PRO A 51 11.70 20.88 10.49
CA PRO A 51 10.78 20.57 11.58
C PRO A 51 9.79 19.42 11.31
N LEU A 52 9.91 18.73 10.18
CA LEU A 52 9.01 17.64 9.82
C LEU A 52 9.24 16.43 10.73
N ALA A 53 8.18 15.93 11.36
CA ALA A 53 8.29 14.87 12.34
C ALA A 53 8.28 13.47 11.69
N ILE A 54 9.17 12.60 12.15
CA ILE A 54 9.14 11.18 11.81
C ILE A 54 8.21 10.48 12.79
N PRO A 55 7.15 9.80 12.32
CA PRO A 55 6.21 9.11 13.21
C PRO A 55 6.87 8.00 14.01
N ALA A 56 6.47 7.85 15.26
CA ALA A 56 7.01 6.84 16.16
C ALA A 56 6.88 5.42 15.59
N ALA A 57 5.74 5.09 14.98
CA ALA A 57 5.51 3.79 14.33
C ALA A 57 6.48 3.53 13.18
N LEU A 58 6.81 4.55 12.37
CA LEU A 58 7.80 4.42 11.30
C LEU A 58 9.20 4.21 11.85
N ALA A 59 9.58 4.99 12.86
CA ALA A 59 10.87 4.84 13.54
C ALA A 59 11.03 3.45 14.18
N GLU A 60 9.97 2.94 14.81
CA GLU A 60 9.95 1.58 15.36
C GLU A 60 10.13 0.51 14.28
N VAL A 61 9.36 0.58 13.19
CA VAL A 61 9.47 -0.38 12.08
C VAL A 61 10.87 -0.36 11.49
N GLN A 62 11.43 0.82 11.22
CA GLN A 62 12.80 0.97 10.71
C GLN A 62 13.88 0.44 11.66
N ALA A 63 13.63 0.48 12.97
CA ALA A 63 14.57 -0.01 13.98
C ALA A 63 14.51 -1.52 14.18
N ARG A 64 13.33 -2.13 14.04
CA ARG A 64 13.06 -3.50 14.51
C ARG A 64 12.69 -4.49 13.41
N VAL A 65 12.27 -4.04 12.24
CA VAL A 65 11.87 -4.89 11.12
C VAL A 65 12.98 -4.92 10.08
N THR A 66 13.56 -6.09 9.86
CA THR A 66 14.55 -6.29 8.80
C THR A 66 13.85 -6.54 7.47
N PRO A 67 14.16 -5.79 6.40
CA PRO A 67 13.61 -6.05 5.09
C PRO A 67 14.10 -7.41 4.56
N LYS A 68 13.18 -8.25 4.11
CA LYS A 68 13.53 -9.50 3.44
C LYS A 68 13.98 -9.28 2.00
N PHE A 69 13.30 -8.35 1.32
CA PHE A 69 13.67 -7.83 0.00
C PHE A 69 13.56 -6.31 0.01
N PRO A 70 14.20 -5.61 -0.94
CA PRO A 70 13.88 -4.21 -1.22
C PRO A 70 12.38 -4.08 -1.54
N GLY A 71 11.73 -3.02 -1.04
CA GLY A 71 10.32 -2.77 -1.33
C GLY A 71 9.53 -2.19 -0.16
N HIS A 72 8.28 -2.56 -0.07
CA HIS A 72 7.25 -1.87 0.70
C HIS A 72 7.08 -2.44 2.11
N MET A 73 6.75 -1.55 3.06
CA MET A 73 6.37 -1.90 4.43
C MET A 73 4.86 -2.16 4.46
N CYS A 74 4.45 -3.42 4.34
CA CYS A 74 3.04 -3.79 4.28
C CYS A 74 2.50 -4.11 5.68
N THR A 75 1.39 -3.47 6.07
CA THR A 75 0.67 -3.79 7.31
C THR A 75 -0.28 -4.95 7.06
N GLY A 76 -0.21 -5.96 7.91
CA GLY A 76 -0.95 -7.20 7.79
C GLY A 76 -0.14 -8.43 8.21
N PRO A 77 -0.57 -9.66 7.83
CA PRO A 77 -1.79 -9.97 7.08
C PRO A 77 -3.08 -9.90 7.93
N VAL A 78 -4.18 -9.58 7.26
CA VAL A 78 -5.54 -9.72 7.80
C VAL A 78 -6.14 -11.01 7.25
N ALA A 79 -6.51 -11.92 8.13
CA ALA A 79 -7.22 -13.15 7.78
C ALA A 79 -8.74 -12.87 7.68
N VAL A 80 -9.39 -13.37 6.65
CA VAL A 80 -10.85 -13.36 6.52
C VAL A 80 -11.38 -14.75 6.83
N ARG A 81 -12.11 -14.90 7.94
CA ARG A 81 -12.65 -16.19 8.37
C ARG A 81 -13.56 -16.77 7.30
N GLY A 82 -13.43 -18.05 7.03
CA GLY A 82 -14.22 -18.76 6.02
C GLY A 82 -13.84 -18.50 4.56
N ALA A 83 -12.96 -17.56 4.27
CA ALA A 83 -12.48 -17.35 2.90
C ALA A 83 -11.60 -18.53 2.43
N LYS A 84 -11.85 -19.00 1.20
CA LYS A 84 -11.19 -20.19 0.61
C LYS A 84 -10.42 -19.85 -0.65
N ALA A 85 -9.34 -20.59 -0.89
CA ALA A 85 -8.62 -20.54 -2.16
C ALA A 85 -9.59 -20.77 -3.34
N GLY A 86 -9.41 -20.02 -4.43
CA GLY A 86 -10.28 -20.04 -5.61
C GLY A 86 -11.46 -19.07 -5.54
N GLN A 87 -11.72 -18.44 -4.41
CA GLN A 87 -12.69 -17.36 -4.26
C GLN A 87 -12.05 -15.99 -4.61
N VAL A 88 -12.84 -14.95 -4.50
CA VAL A 88 -12.42 -13.56 -4.74
C VAL A 88 -12.67 -12.73 -3.49
N LEU A 89 -11.65 -12.02 -3.04
CA LEU A 89 -11.76 -11.01 -2.00
C LEU A 89 -12.24 -9.70 -2.62
N GLU A 90 -13.34 -9.18 -2.11
CA GLU A 90 -13.83 -7.85 -2.44
C GLU A 90 -13.36 -6.86 -1.38
N VAL A 91 -12.53 -5.89 -1.78
CA VAL A 91 -12.00 -4.83 -0.91
C VAL A 91 -12.67 -3.52 -1.25
N ARG A 92 -13.55 -3.03 -0.38
CA ARG A 92 -14.22 -1.72 -0.54
C ARG A 92 -13.45 -0.67 0.23
N ILE A 93 -12.90 0.31 -0.47
CA ILE A 93 -12.15 1.41 0.12
C ILE A 93 -13.14 2.48 0.56
N LYS A 94 -13.40 2.60 1.88
CA LYS A 94 -14.38 3.55 2.41
C LYS A 94 -13.81 4.96 2.56
N ALA A 95 -12.62 5.06 3.12
CA ALA A 95 -11.94 6.31 3.41
C ALA A 95 -10.42 6.13 3.33
N ILE A 96 -9.71 7.18 3.03
CA ILE A 96 -8.24 7.23 3.09
C ILE A 96 -7.85 8.57 3.69
N ASP A 97 -7.21 8.55 4.85
CA ASP A 97 -6.77 9.72 5.57
C ASP A 97 -5.25 9.82 5.58
N LEU A 98 -4.72 11.00 5.35
CA LEU A 98 -3.29 11.27 5.46
C LEU A 98 -2.92 11.41 6.95
N ALA A 99 -1.96 10.61 7.41
CA ALA A 99 -1.54 10.65 8.80
C ALA A 99 -0.38 11.62 9.06
N TYR A 100 0.36 12.02 8.02
CA TYR A 100 1.55 12.87 8.13
C TYR A 100 1.41 14.17 7.35
N ASP A 101 2.21 15.16 7.73
CA ASP A 101 2.23 16.48 7.09
C ASP A 101 3.34 16.59 6.06
N TRP A 102 3.90 15.46 5.62
CA TRP A 102 4.94 15.42 4.61
C TRP A 102 4.87 14.16 3.75
N GLY A 103 5.45 14.27 2.59
CA GLY A 103 5.75 13.18 1.69
C GLY A 103 7.11 13.40 1.03
N TYR A 104 7.55 12.49 0.21
CA TYR A 104 8.79 12.62 -0.53
C TYR A 104 8.65 12.14 -1.97
N ASN A 105 9.50 12.71 -2.82
CA ASN A 105 9.76 12.20 -4.15
C ASN A 105 11.27 11.91 -4.26
N TYR A 106 11.59 10.82 -4.92
CA TYR A 106 12.96 10.37 -5.07
C TYR A 106 13.21 9.93 -6.51
N SER A 107 14.31 10.37 -7.08
CA SER A 107 14.88 9.81 -8.32
C SER A 107 16.37 9.49 -8.10
N GLY A 108 16.91 8.59 -8.90
CA GLY A 108 18.31 8.20 -8.85
C GLY A 108 18.77 7.70 -10.20
N PRO A 109 20.06 7.33 -10.32
CA PRO A 109 20.62 6.81 -11.57
C PRO A 109 19.75 5.71 -12.16
N LEU A 110 19.51 5.75 -13.46
CA LEU A 110 18.71 4.80 -14.23
C LEU A 110 17.24 4.71 -13.80
N THR A 111 16.74 5.71 -13.06
CA THR A 111 15.34 5.77 -12.61
C THR A 111 14.62 6.96 -13.22
N GLY A 112 13.28 6.93 -13.17
CA GLY A 112 12.48 8.01 -13.73
C GLY A 112 12.23 7.86 -15.24
N ALA A 113 11.65 8.90 -15.86
CA ALA A 113 11.28 8.91 -17.27
C ALA A 113 12.44 9.36 -18.18
N LEU A 114 13.38 10.12 -17.64
CA LEU A 114 14.52 10.72 -18.33
C LEU A 114 15.81 10.36 -17.57
N PRO A 115 16.25 9.09 -17.60
CA PRO A 115 17.37 8.64 -16.78
C PRO A 115 18.70 9.28 -17.16
N ASP A 116 18.89 9.61 -18.43
CA ASP A 116 20.13 10.22 -18.93
C ASP A 116 20.24 11.70 -18.56
N ASP A 117 19.09 12.39 -18.44
CA ASP A 117 19.03 13.81 -18.04
C ASP A 117 19.19 14.00 -16.52
N TYR A 118 18.93 12.94 -15.73
CA TYR A 118 18.98 12.95 -14.27
C TYR A 118 19.88 11.84 -13.73
N PRO A 119 21.21 11.93 -13.95
CA PRO A 119 22.14 10.87 -13.58
C PRO A 119 22.45 10.82 -12.07
N THR A 120 22.04 11.83 -11.31
CA THR A 120 22.30 11.94 -9.88
C THR A 120 21.04 11.68 -9.04
N ARG A 121 21.27 11.32 -7.77
CA ARG A 121 20.17 11.14 -6.82
C ARG A 121 19.57 12.48 -6.42
N HIS A 122 18.26 12.60 -6.58
CA HIS A 122 17.46 13.70 -6.08
C HIS A 122 16.43 13.19 -5.08
N LEU A 123 16.39 13.77 -3.90
CA LEU A 123 15.36 13.57 -2.88
C LEU A 123 14.71 14.90 -2.58
N MET A 124 13.40 14.92 -2.64
CA MET A 124 12.60 16.10 -2.37
C MET A 124 11.55 15.76 -1.34
N HIS A 125 11.46 16.57 -0.29
CA HIS A 125 10.36 16.50 0.67
C HIS A 125 9.28 17.49 0.30
N ILE A 126 8.03 17.09 0.45
CA ILE A 126 6.83 17.81 0.05
C ILE A 126 5.98 18.01 1.30
N VAL A 127 5.72 19.25 1.65
CA VAL A 127 4.86 19.58 2.78
C VAL A 127 3.39 19.35 2.38
N LEU A 128 2.64 18.65 3.22
CA LEU A 128 1.23 18.33 2.99
C LEU A 128 0.34 19.20 3.87
N ASP A 129 -0.53 19.96 3.23
CA ASP A 129 -1.65 20.63 3.89
C ASP A 129 -2.85 19.68 3.86
N ARG A 130 -3.04 18.95 4.95
CA ARG A 130 -4.09 17.94 5.08
C ARG A 130 -5.49 18.53 5.10
N ALA A 131 -5.65 19.75 5.62
CA ALA A 131 -6.94 20.41 5.67
C ALA A 131 -7.39 20.85 4.27
N ARG A 132 -6.47 21.36 3.45
CA ARG A 132 -6.73 21.79 2.07
C ARG A 132 -6.55 20.64 1.06
N MET A 133 -6.03 19.51 1.49
CA MET A 133 -5.66 18.39 0.61
C MET A 133 -4.77 18.83 -0.55
N VAL A 134 -3.69 19.55 -0.22
CA VAL A 134 -2.67 19.98 -1.18
C VAL A 134 -1.26 19.63 -0.72
N GLY A 135 -0.39 19.26 -1.65
CA GLY A 135 1.05 19.12 -1.45
C GLY A 135 1.76 20.35 -1.98
N ARG A 136 2.65 20.96 -1.18
CA ARG A 136 3.42 22.14 -1.56
C ARG A 136 4.84 21.72 -1.97
N MET A 137 5.13 21.96 -3.25
CA MET A 137 6.46 21.73 -3.80
C MET A 137 7.44 22.83 -3.32
N PRO A 138 8.75 22.56 -3.22
CA PRO A 138 9.73 23.54 -2.75
C PRO A 138 9.77 24.85 -3.53
N TRP A 139 9.34 24.84 -4.79
CA TRP A 139 9.27 26.03 -5.65
C TRP A 139 7.89 26.72 -5.65
N GLY A 140 7.01 26.40 -4.68
CA GLY A 140 5.73 27.08 -4.48
C GLY A 140 4.54 26.51 -5.22
N LEU A 141 4.71 25.51 -6.09
CA LEU A 141 3.57 24.86 -6.77
C LEU A 141 2.75 24.06 -5.76
N GLU A 142 1.44 24.28 -5.75
CA GLU A 142 0.48 23.48 -4.99
C GLU A 142 -0.16 22.41 -5.90
N LEU A 143 -0.14 21.18 -5.42
CA LEU A 143 -0.71 20.02 -6.12
C LEU A 143 -1.90 19.48 -5.33
N PRO A 144 -3.11 19.39 -5.91
CA PRO A 144 -4.25 18.74 -5.28
C PRO A 144 -3.95 17.26 -4.97
N LEU A 145 -4.26 16.83 -3.75
CA LEU A 145 -4.02 15.47 -3.29
C LEU A 145 -5.28 14.62 -3.48
N ARG A 146 -5.08 13.44 -4.05
CA ARG A 146 -6.09 12.36 -4.11
C ARG A 146 -5.43 11.07 -3.62
N PRO A 147 -5.46 10.80 -2.31
CA PRO A 147 -4.79 9.65 -1.74
C PRO A 147 -5.41 8.34 -2.25
N PHE A 148 -4.56 7.34 -2.46
CA PHE A 148 -4.97 6.00 -2.87
C PHE A 148 -4.03 4.94 -2.28
N PHE A 149 -4.49 3.69 -2.25
CA PHE A 149 -3.63 2.56 -1.86
C PHE A 149 -2.77 2.11 -3.03
N GLY A 150 -1.48 2.33 -2.95
CA GLY A 150 -0.53 1.86 -3.96
C GLY A 150 -0.30 0.34 -3.89
N VAL A 151 -0.27 -0.21 -2.67
CA VAL A 151 -0.02 -1.64 -2.45
C VAL A 151 -1.19 -2.28 -1.75
N MET A 152 -1.86 -3.21 -2.41
CA MET A 152 -2.89 -4.07 -1.84
C MET A 152 -2.74 -5.49 -2.40
N ALA A 153 -2.61 -6.48 -1.53
CA ALA A 153 -2.43 -7.86 -1.94
C ALA A 153 -3.07 -8.84 -0.96
N VAL A 154 -3.50 -9.97 -1.48
CA VAL A 154 -3.67 -11.20 -0.71
C VAL A 154 -2.36 -12.00 -0.71
N ALA A 155 -2.26 -13.04 0.12
CA ALA A 155 -1.11 -13.94 0.07
C ALA A 155 -0.96 -14.58 -1.33
N PRO A 156 0.28 -14.74 -1.82
CA PRO A 156 0.53 -15.45 -3.07
C PRO A 156 0.23 -16.95 -2.94
N PRO A 157 0.16 -17.70 -4.06
CA PRO A 157 0.12 -19.15 -4.01
C PRO A 157 1.26 -19.70 -3.15
N ALA A 158 0.97 -20.67 -2.27
CA ALA A 158 1.96 -21.21 -1.32
C ALA A 158 3.23 -21.74 -2.02
N ALA A 159 3.09 -22.32 -3.21
CA ALA A 159 4.21 -22.83 -4.00
C ALA A 159 5.20 -21.75 -4.48
N TRP A 160 4.82 -20.47 -4.43
CA TRP A 160 5.73 -19.38 -4.81
C TRP A 160 6.69 -18.97 -3.69
N GLY A 161 6.45 -19.42 -2.45
CA GLY A 161 7.19 -18.96 -1.29
C GLY A 161 7.05 -17.45 -1.07
N SER A 162 8.13 -16.82 -0.64
CA SER A 162 8.16 -15.36 -0.48
C SER A 162 8.36 -14.67 -1.83
N VAL A 163 7.49 -13.71 -2.16
CA VAL A 163 7.58 -12.90 -3.37
C VAL A 163 7.80 -11.43 -3.03
N SER A 164 8.63 -10.75 -3.83
CA SER A 164 8.88 -9.31 -3.65
C SER A 164 7.60 -8.49 -3.82
N THR A 165 7.48 -7.41 -3.02
CA THR A 165 6.39 -6.45 -3.13
C THR A 165 6.55 -5.48 -4.30
N LEU A 166 7.71 -5.42 -4.97
CA LEU A 166 7.97 -4.44 -6.04
C LEU A 166 7.13 -4.68 -7.30
N PRO A 167 7.13 -5.89 -7.94
CA PRO A 167 6.28 -6.12 -9.09
C PRO A 167 4.88 -6.56 -8.65
N PRO A 168 3.82 -5.99 -9.22
CA PRO A 168 2.47 -6.51 -9.04
C PRO A 168 2.32 -7.88 -9.71
N ARG A 169 1.50 -8.74 -9.11
CA ARG A 169 1.24 -10.10 -9.59
C ARG A 169 -0.25 -10.40 -9.52
N LYS A 170 -0.65 -11.64 -9.85
CA LYS A 170 -2.06 -12.06 -9.78
C LYS A 170 -2.68 -12.00 -8.37
N ASN A 171 -1.87 -11.96 -7.32
CA ASN A 171 -2.33 -11.75 -5.94
C ASN A 171 -2.47 -10.27 -5.57
N GLY A 172 -2.30 -9.35 -6.51
CA GLY A 172 -2.20 -7.91 -6.24
C GLY A 172 -0.74 -7.47 -6.05
N GLY A 173 -0.50 -6.57 -5.13
CA GLY A 173 0.82 -6.03 -4.81
C GLY A 173 0.92 -4.53 -5.10
N ASN A 174 2.03 -4.10 -5.64
CA ASN A 174 2.30 -2.71 -6.01
C ASN A 174 1.52 -2.31 -7.27
N LEU A 175 0.23 -2.08 -7.09
CA LEU A 175 -0.69 -1.76 -8.20
C LEU A 175 -0.49 -0.34 -8.71
N ASP A 176 -0.13 0.59 -7.82
CA ASP A 176 0.03 2.02 -8.11
C ASP A 176 -1.11 2.60 -8.96
N ASN A 177 -2.31 2.04 -8.78
CA ASN A 177 -3.48 2.46 -9.52
C ASN A 177 -4.16 3.64 -8.81
N LYS A 178 -3.96 4.81 -9.37
CA LYS A 178 -4.50 6.10 -8.88
C LYS A 178 -6.03 6.17 -8.80
N GLU A 179 -6.74 5.21 -9.39
CA GLU A 179 -8.20 5.12 -9.33
C GLU A 179 -8.68 4.35 -8.08
N LEU A 180 -7.77 3.73 -7.31
CA LEU A 180 -8.11 3.01 -6.06
C LEU A 180 -8.25 3.99 -4.88
N VAL A 181 -9.09 4.98 -5.04
CA VAL A 181 -9.43 6.02 -4.07
C VAL A 181 -10.61 5.60 -3.19
N ALA A 182 -10.93 6.40 -2.18
CA ALA A 182 -12.15 6.21 -1.38
C ALA A 182 -13.41 6.13 -2.28
N GLY A 183 -14.32 5.21 -1.95
CA GLY A 183 -15.53 4.91 -2.73
C GLY A 183 -15.34 3.85 -3.81
N THR A 184 -14.12 3.36 -4.04
CA THR A 184 -13.85 2.32 -5.06
C THR A 184 -13.77 0.93 -4.46
N THR A 185 -13.83 -0.09 -5.32
CA THR A 185 -13.76 -1.50 -4.94
C THR A 185 -12.69 -2.20 -5.77
N LEU A 186 -11.85 -2.99 -5.10
CA LEU A 186 -10.84 -3.85 -5.71
C LEU A 186 -11.22 -5.32 -5.49
N TYR A 187 -11.08 -6.14 -6.51
CA TYR A 187 -11.29 -7.59 -6.46
C TYR A 187 -9.96 -8.32 -6.61
N LEU A 188 -9.63 -9.16 -5.63
CA LEU A 188 -8.39 -9.93 -5.60
C LEU A 188 -8.69 -11.44 -5.55
N PRO A 189 -8.10 -12.27 -6.44
CA PRO A 189 -8.26 -13.72 -6.39
C PRO A 189 -7.57 -14.30 -5.15
N ILE A 190 -8.27 -15.10 -4.37
CA ILE A 190 -7.74 -15.76 -3.16
C ILE A 190 -6.96 -17.00 -3.57
N HIS A 191 -5.70 -17.10 -3.17
CA HIS A 191 -4.82 -18.22 -3.53
C HIS A 191 -4.60 -19.20 -2.38
N VAL A 192 -4.82 -18.75 -1.14
CA VAL A 192 -4.73 -19.58 0.08
C VAL A 192 -5.91 -19.28 0.98
N ASP A 193 -6.29 -20.23 1.83
CA ASP A 193 -7.39 -20.04 2.78
C ASP A 193 -7.17 -18.79 3.63
N GLN A 194 -8.26 -18.14 4.02
CA GLN A 194 -8.28 -16.89 4.78
C GLN A 194 -7.75 -15.65 4.02
N ALA A 195 -7.43 -15.74 2.75
CA ALA A 195 -6.93 -14.65 1.89
C ALA A 195 -5.60 -14.01 2.34
N LEU A 196 -5.42 -13.73 3.63
CA LEU A 196 -4.21 -13.10 4.21
C LEU A 196 -3.87 -11.77 3.53
N PHE A 197 -4.77 -10.80 3.66
CA PHE A 197 -4.65 -9.50 3.01
C PHE A 197 -3.66 -8.59 3.72
N SER A 198 -2.86 -7.88 2.95
CA SER A 198 -1.94 -6.83 3.44
C SER A 198 -2.01 -5.59 2.56
N ALA A 199 -1.79 -4.42 3.15
CA ALA A 199 -1.81 -3.16 2.43
C ALA A 199 -0.70 -2.21 2.86
N MET A 200 -0.31 -1.34 1.94
CA MET A 200 0.46 -0.14 2.22
C MET A 200 -0.15 1.00 1.41
N ALA A 201 -0.43 2.09 2.08
CA ALA A 201 -0.82 3.29 1.38
C ALA A 201 0.41 3.94 0.75
N MET A 202 0.32 4.26 -0.50
CA MET A 202 1.34 4.95 -1.25
C MET A 202 0.67 5.95 -2.17
N ALA A 203 1.13 7.16 -2.10
CA ALA A 203 0.91 8.22 -3.06
C ALA A 203 -0.41 9.00 -2.96
N CYS A 204 -0.23 10.27 -3.16
CA CYS A 204 -1.28 11.19 -3.58
C CYS A 204 -1.03 11.52 -5.05
N LYS A 205 -2.07 11.51 -5.85
CA LYS A 205 -1.97 11.93 -7.23
C LYS A 205 -1.90 13.46 -7.30
N ALA A 206 -0.82 13.99 -7.83
CA ALA A 206 -0.92 15.18 -8.64
C ALA A 206 -1.38 14.76 -10.04
N THR A 207 -2.12 15.62 -10.73
CA THR A 207 -2.72 15.33 -12.04
C THR A 207 -1.71 15.08 -13.17
N VAL A 208 -0.45 14.88 -12.86
CA VAL A 208 0.62 14.58 -13.82
C VAL A 208 0.82 13.06 -13.89
N ARG A 209 0.59 12.50 -15.05
CA ARG A 209 0.88 11.10 -15.37
C ARG A 209 2.35 10.81 -15.20
N CYS A 210 2.76 10.26 -14.07
CA CYS A 210 3.98 9.46 -14.06
C CYS A 210 3.60 8.05 -14.49
N VAL A 211 3.84 7.72 -15.73
CA VAL A 211 3.77 6.35 -16.23
C VAL A 211 5.02 5.66 -15.73
N SER A 212 4.95 4.97 -14.61
CA SER A 212 6.04 4.10 -14.18
C SER A 212 5.99 2.79 -14.96
N ARG A 213 7.05 2.47 -15.69
CA ARG A 213 7.30 1.11 -16.19
C ARG A 213 7.65 0.19 -15.02
N PRO A 214 7.49 -1.17 -15.15
CA PRO A 214 7.55 -2.12 -14.03
C PRO A 214 8.94 -2.33 -13.39
N SER A 215 9.81 -1.35 -13.33
CA SER A 215 11.11 -1.45 -12.68
C SER A 215 11.61 -0.13 -12.08
N ARG A 216 10.71 0.80 -11.64
CA ARG A 216 11.16 2.15 -11.34
C ARG A 216 10.82 2.60 -9.92
N PRO A 217 11.83 2.94 -9.09
CA PRO A 217 11.66 3.83 -7.96
C PRO A 217 11.49 5.26 -8.49
N GLY A 218 10.41 5.89 -8.23
CA GLY A 218 10.05 7.24 -8.70
C GLY A 218 8.61 7.53 -8.37
N SER A 219 8.05 6.87 -7.38
CA SER A 219 6.73 7.15 -6.87
C SER A 219 6.82 8.20 -5.76
N TRP A 220 5.99 9.19 -5.89
CA TRP A 220 5.73 10.14 -4.82
C TRP A 220 4.99 9.42 -3.70
N ALA A 221 5.59 9.29 -2.53
CA ALA A 221 4.99 8.62 -1.40
C ALA A 221 4.73 9.60 -0.27
N PRO A 222 3.47 9.95 0.03
CA PRO A 222 3.15 10.47 1.34
C PRO A 222 3.27 9.34 2.37
N SER A 223 3.86 9.66 3.48
CA SER A 223 4.03 8.73 4.58
C SER A 223 2.71 8.52 5.30
N SER A 224 2.23 7.30 5.25
CA SER A 224 1.06 6.69 5.90
C SER A 224 -0.30 7.35 5.73
N SER A 225 -1.27 6.50 5.54
CA SER A 225 -2.69 6.80 5.59
C SER A 225 -3.40 5.77 6.45
N SER A 226 -4.46 6.20 7.15
CA SER A 226 -5.41 5.30 7.77
C SER A 226 -6.55 5.06 6.79
N CYS A 227 -6.95 3.80 6.61
CA CYS A 227 -8.05 3.44 5.73
C CYS A 227 -9.03 2.54 6.46
N ALA A 228 -10.32 2.81 6.29
CA ALA A 228 -11.35 1.86 6.66
C ALA A 228 -11.75 1.05 5.42
N MET A 229 -11.62 -0.27 5.48
CA MET A 229 -12.05 -1.20 4.45
C MET A 229 -13.22 -2.03 4.94
N ILE A 230 -14.23 -2.23 4.11
CA ILE A 230 -15.31 -3.19 4.33
C ILE A 230 -15.15 -4.33 3.36
N TRP A 231 -15.43 -5.53 3.83
CA TRP A 231 -15.33 -6.80 3.12
C TRP A 231 -16.68 -7.52 3.08
N PRO A 232 -17.57 -7.23 2.15
CA PRO A 232 -18.63 -8.18 1.90
C PRO A 232 -18.11 -9.23 0.92
N TRP A 233 -18.07 -10.45 1.34
CA TRP A 233 -17.84 -11.58 0.46
C TRP A 233 -19.17 -12.16 0.00
N SER A 234 -19.45 -12.19 -1.31
CA SER A 234 -20.51 -12.98 -1.89
C SER A 234 -19.90 -14.27 -2.44
N GLY A 235 -20.21 -15.41 -1.83
CA GLY A 235 -19.65 -16.72 -2.17
C GLY A 235 -20.04 -17.30 -3.53
N ARG A 236 -20.11 -16.48 -4.57
CA ARG A 236 -20.34 -16.92 -5.94
C ARG A 236 -19.08 -16.65 -6.75
N GLY A 237 -18.27 -17.70 -6.94
CA GLY A 237 -17.20 -17.69 -7.92
C GLY A 237 -17.72 -17.41 -9.33
N PRO A 238 -16.86 -16.94 -10.26
CA PRO A 238 -17.25 -16.66 -11.63
C PRO A 238 -17.79 -17.94 -12.26
N ARG A 239 -19.03 -17.89 -12.76
CA ARG A 239 -19.54 -18.93 -13.66
C ARG A 239 -18.60 -18.99 -14.84
N ARG A 240 -17.94 -20.12 -15.05
CA ARG A 240 -17.22 -20.41 -16.30
C ARG A 240 -18.22 -20.23 -17.45
N ARG A 241 -18.07 -19.16 -18.23
CA ARG A 241 -18.69 -19.11 -19.56
C ARG A 241 -17.92 -20.11 -20.41
N HIS A 242 -18.54 -21.22 -20.76
CA HIS A 242 -18.10 -22.04 -21.86
C HIS A 242 -18.16 -21.16 -23.11
N MET A 243 -17.01 -20.82 -23.66
CA MET A 243 -16.93 -20.35 -25.05
C MET A 243 -17.07 -21.59 -25.92
N SER A 244 -18.19 -21.70 -26.59
CA SER A 244 -18.41 -22.59 -27.71
C SER A 244 -17.71 -22.04 -28.94
#